data_296858409b43b800ae242c83f06935fe
#
_entry.id   296858409b43b800ae242c83f06935fe
#
_cell.length_a   1.000
_cell.length_b   1.000
_cell.length_c   1.000
_cell.angle_alpha   90.00
_cell.angle_beta   90.00
_cell.angle_gamma   90.00
#
_symmetry.space_group_name_H-M   'P 1'
#
loop_
_entity.id
_entity.type
_entity.pdbx_description
1 polymer ?
#
loop_
_entity_poly.entity_id
_entity_poly.type
_entity_poly.pdbx_seq_one_letter_code
_entity_poly.pdbx_strand_id
1 'polypeptide(L)'
;MSDLSSQNVAPVEAEAATQSIHGIAGRLAHAFAIYGFANFGIRALNFILIVVYAHYLRPHDYGIIYMAEIIASFLIIFGGLSIDNALQRLYFQHDHDAEELRSYLGTTLRFGLFWMVVFLGLVLVAGRSLHSYLSAHMAVPFYPYIAMAIATATASQGVQYRLALYQAARRPRSYALLALVLFLLTATFCIYGVVIQRGGAIGMMKAKLVAAVLTFPVAIWSMRALLTARFQWRFVRESLSFSLPLVPHLVMASGLIVADRFILAHYRDLSEVGIYSLAYTLGMVMFIVTQSLSMAWLPMFFELAADRDENHLMLGRICSGLMIFLVAIACLGILLSPPFVHIALDYRYHAAARIAPLVVMGYLFHALFSLLSLSILQAKRTAFVFLISLTAFSANMILNFALIPRWGMYGAAWATTIAYAVEAGFAFLLAQRFFALSYRVPGILAGFAVAGGALWLTQLEWMLRWRGLMLVISAGVALGLLALIGRRDLQSALIVIRKKREPQATV
;
A
#
# COMPACT_ATOMS: atom_id res chain seq x y z
N MET A 1 -37.70 20.23 -52.45
CA MET A 1 -38.17 19.58 -51.21
C MET A 1 -37.17 18.50 -50.82
N SER A 2 -36.10 18.93 -50.24
CA SER A 2 -35.10 18.02 -49.64
C SER A 2 -34.11 18.90 -48.84
N ASP A 3 -34.42 19.16 -47.56
CA ASP A 3 -33.47 19.65 -46.57
C ASP A 3 -34.17 19.98 -45.23
N LEU A 4 -34.62 18.95 -44.53
CA LEU A 4 -35.18 19.12 -43.17
C LEU A 4 -34.99 17.86 -42.27
N SER A 5 -34.01 17.00 -42.51
CA SER A 5 -33.84 15.76 -41.72
C SER A 5 -32.48 15.62 -41.00
N SER A 6 -31.54 16.60 -41.08
CA SER A 6 -30.19 16.43 -40.53
C SER A 6 -29.86 17.27 -39.29
N GLN A 7 -30.80 18.11 -38.77
CA GLN A 7 -30.46 19.04 -37.64
C GLN A 7 -30.93 18.62 -36.25
N ASN A 8 -31.63 17.49 -36.05
CA ASN A 8 -32.17 17.11 -34.73
C ASN A 8 -31.61 15.84 -34.09
N VAL A 9 -30.60 15.18 -34.68
CA VAL A 9 -30.06 13.92 -34.15
C VAL A 9 -28.90 14.17 -33.18
N ALA A 10 -28.09 15.20 -33.41
CA ALA A 10 -26.90 15.49 -32.60
C ALA A 10 -27.18 15.86 -31.10
N PRO A 11 -28.26 16.58 -30.72
CA PRO A 11 -28.51 16.89 -29.30
C PRO A 11 -28.95 15.68 -28.49
N VAL A 12 -29.73 14.76 -29.08
CA VAL A 12 -30.25 13.58 -28.36
C VAL A 12 -29.15 12.55 -28.07
N GLU A 13 -28.23 12.36 -29.01
CA GLU A 13 -27.07 11.48 -28.77
C GLU A 13 -26.10 12.05 -27.74
N ALA A 14 -25.85 13.36 -27.73
CA ALA A 14 -25.04 14.04 -26.74
C ALA A 14 -25.65 13.98 -25.33
N GLU A 15 -26.97 14.13 -25.22
CA GLU A 15 -27.70 14.04 -23.95
C GLU A 15 -27.75 12.60 -23.42
N ALA A 16 -27.97 11.62 -24.30
CA ALA A 16 -27.89 10.19 -23.96
C ALA A 16 -26.47 9.77 -23.54
N ALA A 17 -25.44 10.26 -24.22
CA ALA A 17 -24.05 10.05 -23.86
C ALA A 17 -23.72 10.69 -22.50
N THR A 18 -24.18 11.90 -22.25
CA THR A 18 -23.97 12.62 -20.98
C THR A 18 -24.69 11.93 -19.81
N GLN A 19 -25.93 11.46 -20.00
CA GLN A 19 -26.65 10.67 -19.01
C GLN A 19 -26.00 9.32 -18.74
N SER A 20 -25.43 8.68 -19.75
CA SER A 20 -24.66 7.44 -19.60
C SER A 20 -23.36 7.68 -18.80
N ILE A 21 -22.65 8.79 -19.05
CA ILE A 21 -21.42 9.18 -18.32
C ILE A 21 -21.71 9.47 -16.86
N HIS A 22 -22.78 10.22 -16.55
CA HIS A 22 -23.19 10.50 -15.17
C HIS A 22 -23.60 9.21 -14.42
N GLY A 23 -24.29 8.30 -15.08
CA GLY A 23 -24.64 6.99 -14.53
C GLY A 23 -23.45 6.08 -14.31
N ILE A 24 -22.43 6.16 -15.18
CA ILE A 24 -21.16 5.45 -15.01
C ILE A 24 -20.35 6.05 -13.86
N ALA A 25 -20.22 7.37 -13.81
CA ALA A 25 -19.51 8.09 -12.75
C ALA A 25 -20.13 7.82 -11.35
N GLY A 26 -21.46 7.81 -11.24
CA GLY A 26 -22.16 7.47 -10.00
C GLY A 26 -21.90 6.02 -9.56
N ARG A 27 -21.92 5.06 -10.48
CA ARG A 27 -21.62 3.65 -10.18
C ARG A 27 -20.15 3.46 -9.79
N LEU A 28 -19.22 4.15 -10.45
CA LEU A 28 -17.81 4.13 -10.10
C LEU A 28 -17.56 4.73 -8.72
N ALA A 29 -18.17 5.88 -8.42
CA ALA A 29 -18.06 6.53 -7.11
C ALA A 29 -18.62 5.63 -5.99
N HIS A 30 -19.75 4.97 -6.22
CA HIS A 30 -20.34 4.02 -5.27
C HIS A 30 -19.45 2.78 -5.05
N ALA A 31 -18.96 2.20 -6.13
CA ALA A 31 -18.04 1.06 -6.04
C ALA A 31 -16.73 1.45 -5.32
N PHE A 32 -16.17 2.62 -5.67
CA PHE A 32 -14.97 3.18 -5.02
C PHE A 32 -15.18 3.41 -3.52
N ALA A 33 -16.34 3.96 -3.13
CA ALA A 33 -16.68 4.16 -1.73
C ALA A 33 -16.73 2.82 -0.97
N ILE A 34 -17.35 1.77 -1.53
CA ILE A 34 -17.43 0.45 -0.89
C ILE A 34 -16.05 -0.20 -0.77
N TYR A 35 -15.25 -0.23 -1.85
CA TYR A 35 -13.89 -0.79 -1.81
C TYR A 35 -13.00 0.00 -0.85
N GLY A 36 -13.06 1.35 -0.93
CA GLY A 36 -12.27 2.23 -0.06
C GLY A 36 -12.64 2.07 1.40
N PHE A 37 -13.92 2.11 1.72
CA PHE A 37 -14.40 1.95 3.10
C PHE A 37 -14.08 0.56 3.68
N ALA A 38 -14.26 -0.51 2.90
CA ALA A 38 -13.92 -1.86 3.35
C ALA A 38 -12.41 -1.99 3.63
N ASN A 39 -11.56 -1.57 2.69
CA ASN A 39 -10.11 -1.67 2.86
C ASN A 39 -9.59 -0.76 3.98
N PHE A 40 -10.11 0.47 4.09
CA PHE A 40 -9.74 1.40 5.17
C PHE A 40 -10.21 0.87 6.53
N GLY A 41 -11.46 0.40 6.63
CA GLY A 41 -12.01 -0.18 7.85
C GLY A 41 -11.21 -1.39 8.35
N ILE A 42 -10.88 -2.32 7.45
CA ILE A 42 -10.03 -3.48 7.78
C ILE A 42 -8.65 -3.04 8.27
N ARG A 43 -8.03 -2.03 7.64
CA ARG A 43 -6.72 -1.50 8.07
C ARG A 43 -6.79 -0.81 9.43
N ALA A 44 -7.85 -0.03 9.70
CA ALA A 44 -8.06 0.61 10.98
C ALA A 44 -8.29 -0.43 12.10
N LEU A 45 -9.06 -1.47 11.85
CA LEU A 45 -9.25 -2.58 12.79
C LEU A 45 -7.96 -3.36 13.03
N ASN A 46 -7.16 -3.63 11.99
CA ASN A 46 -5.84 -4.23 12.15
C ASN A 46 -4.92 -3.38 13.03
N PHE A 47 -4.98 -2.05 12.91
CA PHE A 47 -4.22 -1.14 13.75
C PHE A 47 -4.60 -1.27 15.24
N ILE A 48 -5.90 -1.41 15.54
CA ILE A 48 -6.37 -1.67 16.91
C ILE A 48 -5.88 -3.04 17.40
N LEU A 49 -5.92 -4.08 16.57
CA LEU A 49 -5.45 -5.40 16.92
C LEU A 49 -3.94 -5.44 17.23
N ILE A 50 -3.12 -4.62 16.54
CA ILE A 50 -1.69 -4.50 16.84
C ILE A 50 -1.49 -4.04 18.29
N VAL A 51 -2.27 -3.05 18.76
CA VAL A 51 -2.22 -2.60 20.15
C VAL A 51 -2.54 -3.74 21.11
N VAL A 52 -3.60 -4.50 20.84
CA VAL A 52 -3.97 -5.66 21.66
C VAL A 52 -2.83 -6.69 21.68
N TYR A 53 -2.30 -7.07 20.53
CA TYR A 53 -1.24 -8.08 20.45
C TYR A 53 0.06 -7.65 21.12
N ALA A 54 0.40 -6.37 21.10
CA ALA A 54 1.61 -5.84 21.72
C ALA A 54 1.63 -6.02 23.26
N HIS A 55 0.48 -6.19 23.89
CA HIS A 55 0.42 -6.49 25.33
C HIS A 55 0.69 -7.97 25.66
N TYR A 56 0.43 -8.86 24.72
CA TYR A 56 0.53 -10.32 24.93
C TYR A 56 1.76 -10.94 24.27
N LEU A 57 2.22 -10.40 23.13
CA LEU A 57 3.41 -10.85 22.42
C LEU A 57 4.65 -10.12 22.92
N ARG A 58 5.77 -10.83 22.96
CA ARG A 58 7.08 -10.22 23.21
C ARG A 58 7.64 -9.66 21.89
N PRO A 59 8.53 -8.65 21.92
CA PRO A 59 9.19 -8.16 20.70
C PRO A 59 9.83 -9.26 19.85
N HIS A 60 10.46 -10.23 20.49
CA HIS A 60 11.04 -11.40 19.82
C HIS A 60 9.98 -12.24 19.07
N ASP A 61 8.79 -12.46 19.66
CA ASP A 61 7.68 -13.17 19.00
C ASP A 61 7.20 -12.40 17.76
N TYR A 62 7.11 -11.06 17.86
CA TYR A 62 6.78 -10.21 16.73
C TYR A 62 7.84 -10.31 15.63
N GLY A 63 9.14 -10.32 15.98
CA GLY A 63 10.24 -10.51 15.06
C GLY A 63 10.14 -11.82 14.30
N ILE A 64 9.87 -12.94 14.99
CA ILE A 64 9.65 -14.26 14.37
C ILE A 64 8.49 -14.20 13.38
N ILE A 65 7.33 -13.67 13.78
CA ILE A 65 6.12 -13.60 12.96
C ILE A 65 6.40 -12.78 11.70
N TYR A 66 6.94 -11.57 11.84
CA TYR A 66 7.22 -10.70 10.70
C TYR A 66 8.24 -11.30 9.74
N MET A 67 9.34 -11.87 10.24
CA MET A 67 10.34 -12.50 9.38
C MET A 67 9.77 -13.71 8.64
N ALA A 68 9.01 -14.56 9.32
CA ALA A 68 8.37 -15.71 8.66
C ALA A 68 7.36 -15.26 7.59
N GLU A 69 6.56 -14.23 7.85
CA GLU A 69 5.60 -13.68 6.89
C GLU A 69 6.28 -12.99 5.70
N ILE A 70 7.39 -12.28 5.93
CA ILE A 70 8.19 -11.68 4.86
C ILE A 70 8.76 -12.76 3.94
N ILE A 71 9.36 -13.81 4.49
CA ILE A 71 9.89 -14.93 3.71
C ILE A 71 8.75 -15.60 2.93
N ALA A 72 7.60 -15.85 3.56
CA ALA A 72 6.44 -16.41 2.90
C ALA A 72 5.91 -15.51 1.78
N SER A 73 5.89 -14.17 1.97
CA SER A 73 5.45 -13.21 0.96
C SER A 73 6.35 -13.18 -0.27
N PHE A 74 7.65 -13.39 -0.11
CA PHE A 74 8.57 -13.58 -1.24
C PHE A 74 8.33 -14.88 -1.98
N LEU A 75 8.22 -15.96 -1.23
CA LEU A 75 8.05 -17.29 -1.82
C LEU A 75 6.70 -17.42 -2.55
N ILE A 76 5.64 -16.82 -2.03
CA ILE A 76 4.31 -16.89 -2.66
C ILE A 76 4.26 -16.14 -4.00
N ILE A 77 5.17 -15.21 -4.29
CA ILE A 77 5.27 -14.58 -5.62
C ILE A 77 5.52 -15.66 -6.68
N PHE A 78 6.38 -16.64 -6.39
CA PHE A 78 6.65 -17.79 -7.27
C PHE A 78 5.53 -18.84 -7.20
N GLY A 79 4.88 -19.01 -6.06
CA GLY A 79 3.73 -19.90 -5.90
C GLY A 79 2.47 -19.39 -6.58
N GLY A 80 2.25 -18.08 -6.57
CA GLY A 80 1.08 -17.45 -7.18
C GLY A 80 1.24 -17.12 -8.65
N LEU A 81 2.50 -16.99 -9.15
CA LEU A 81 2.86 -16.60 -10.52
C LEU A 81 2.10 -15.36 -11.02
N SER A 82 1.64 -14.50 -10.14
CA SER A 82 0.81 -13.32 -10.48
C SER A 82 -0.46 -13.65 -11.27
N ILE A 83 -1.01 -14.85 -11.09
CA ILE A 83 -2.21 -15.34 -11.80
C ILE A 83 -3.44 -14.49 -11.47
N ASP A 84 -3.53 -13.94 -10.26
CA ASP A 84 -4.57 -12.99 -9.85
C ASP A 84 -4.62 -11.74 -10.75
N ASN A 85 -3.48 -11.21 -11.15
CA ASN A 85 -3.38 -10.11 -12.11
C ASN A 85 -3.80 -10.54 -13.53
N ALA A 86 -3.44 -11.76 -13.95
CA ALA A 86 -3.90 -12.30 -15.23
C ALA A 86 -5.42 -12.48 -15.24
N LEU A 87 -6.00 -13.05 -14.17
CA LEU A 87 -7.46 -13.20 -14.03
C LEU A 87 -8.18 -11.85 -14.13
N GLN A 88 -7.66 -10.79 -13.53
CA GLN A 88 -8.27 -9.45 -13.60
C GLN A 88 -8.14 -8.82 -15.00
N ARG A 89 -6.96 -8.93 -15.62
CA ARG A 89 -6.68 -8.25 -16.88
C ARG A 89 -7.35 -8.93 -18.07
N LEU A 90 -7.22 -10.26 -18.15
CA LEU A 90 -7.71 -11.04 -19.29
C LEU A 90 -9.21 -11.35 -19.17
N TYR A 91 -9.84 -11.14 -18.01
CA TYR A 91 -11.29 -11.20 -17.83
C TYR A 91 -12.01 -10.41 -18.92
N PHE A 92 -11.60 -9.16 -19.14
CA PHE A 92 -12.24 -8.26 -20.10
C PHE A 92 -11.96 -8.60 -21.56
N GLN A 93 -10.95 -9.43 -21.86
CA GLN A 93 -10.68 -9.88 -23.23
C GLN A 93 -11.62 -11.01 -23.63
N HIS A 94 -12.04 -11.83 -22.68
CA HIS A 94 -12.93 -12.97 -22.91
C HIS A 94 -14.39 -12.71 -22.52
N ASP A 95 -14.73 -11.49 -22.04
CA ASP A 95 -16.08 -11.13 -21.56
C ASP A 95 -17.14 -11.05 -22.69
N HIS A 96 -16.71 -11.14 -23.94
CA HIS A 96 -17.59 -11.11 -25.11
C HIS A 96 -18.35 -12.44 -25.34
N ASP A 97 -17.80 -13.56 -24.84
CA ASP A 97 -18.41 -14.88 -24.89
C ASP A 97 -18.41 -15.54 -23.52
N ALA A 98 -19.59 -15.77 -22.97
CA ALA A 98 -19.77 -16.34 -21.63
C ALA A 98 -19.17 -17.75 -21.49
N GLU A 99 -19.17 -18.58 -22.57
CA GLU A 99 -18.60 -19.91 -22.55
C GLU A 99 -17.06 -19.84 -22.58
N GLU A 100 -16.52 -18.97 -23.43
CA GLU A 100 -15.08 -18.74 -23.51
C GLU A 100 -14.53 -18.17 -22.20
N LEU A 101 -15.19 -17.15 -21.63
CA LEU A 101 -14.84 -16.58 -20.31
C LEU A 101 -14.84 -17.66 -19.22
N ARG A 102 -15.90 -18.48 -19.17
CA ARG A 102 -16.00 -19.58 -18.19
C ARG A 102 -14.87 -20.59 -18.36
N SER A 103 -14.56 -20.95 -19.60
CA SER A 103 -13.46 -21.87 -19.92
C SER A 103 -12.09 -21.28 -19.58
N TYR A 104 -11.87 -20.00 -19.89
CA TYR A 104 -10.66 -19.24 -19.51
C TYR A 104 -10.46 -19.24 -17.99
N LEU A 105 -11.46 -18.73 -17.24
CA LEU A 105 -11.39 -18.63 -15.79
C LEU A 105 -11.21 -20.00 -15.12
N GLY A 106 -11.98 -21.01 -15.56
CA GLY A 106 -11.89 -22.35 -15.02
C GLY A 106 -10.55 -23.04 -15.28
N THR A 107 -9.95 -22.81 -16.43
CA THR A 107 -8.63 -23.36 -16.79
C THR A 107 -7.54 -22.69 -15.96
N THR A 108 -7.53 -21.36 -15.92
CA THR A 108 -6.51 -20.56 -15.23
C THR A 108 -6.56 -20.79 -13.71
N LEU A 109 -7.76 -20.89 -13.13
CA LEU A 109 -7.94 -21.21 -11.72
C LEU A 109 -7.43 -22.61 -11.37
N ARG A 110 -7.78 -23.65 -12.16
CA ARG A 110 -7.30 -25.01 -11.91
C ARG A 110 -5.81 -25.13 -12.01
N PHE A 111 -5.21 -24.48 -13.01
CA PHE A 111 -3.76 -24.43 -13.15
C PHE A 111 -3.11 -23.72 -11.94
N GLY A 112 -3.63 -22.54 -11.56
CA GLY A 112 -3.11 -21.78 -10.41
C GLY A 112 -3.19 -22.57 -9.11
N LEU A 113 -4.34 -23.20 -8.83
CA LEU A 113 -4.53 -24.04 -7.63
C LEU A 113 -3.62 -25.28 -7.62
N PHE A 114 -3.50 -25.96 -8.77
CA PHE A 114 -2.59 -27.10 -8.93
C PHE A 114 -1.14 -26.68 -8.68
N TRP A 115 -0.69 -25.60 -9.34
CA TRP A 115 0.67 -25.08 -9.19
C TRP A 115 0.98 -24.66 -7.76
N MET A 116 0.03 -24.03 -7.05
CA MET A 116 0.18 -23.67 -5.65
C MET A 116 0.41 -24.86 -4.75
N VAL A 117 -0.32 -25.97 -4.96
CA VAL A 117 -0.13 -27.21 -4.18
C VAL A 117 1.22 -27.82 -4.47
N VAL A 118 1.62 -27.88 -5.75
CA VAL A 118 2.95 -28.36 -6.15
C VAL A 118 4.04 -27.50 -5.52
N PHE A 119 3.93 -26.17 -5.64
CA PHE A 119 4.89 -25.25 -5.08
C PHE A 119 5.01 -25.37 -3.56
N LEU A 120 3.87 -25.45 -2.86
CA LEU A 120 3.87 -25.66 -1.41
C LEU A 120 4.59 -26.98 -1.05
N GLY A 121 4.30 -28.06 -1.76
CA GLY A 121 4.96 -29.35 -1.57
C GLY A 121 6.48 -29.26 -1.78
N LEU A 122 6.90 -28.62 -2.87
CA LEU A 122 8.32 -28.41 -3.16
C LEU A 122 9.04 -27.59 -2.07
N VAL A 123 8.40 -26.51 -1.61
CA VAL A 123 8.99 -25.64 -0.57
C VAL A 123 9.03 -26.38 0.78
N LEU A 124 8.01 -27.16 1.14
CA LEU A 124 8.03 -27.92 2.40
C LEU A 124 9.09 -29.03 2.38
N VAL A 125 9.26 -29.74 1.26
CA VAL A 125 10.28 -30.78 1.11
C VAL A 125 11.70 -30.20 1.09
N ALA A 126 11.91 -29.20 0.21
CA ALA A 126 13.22 -28.56 0.05
C ALA A 126 13.53 -27.53 1.15
N GLY A 127 12.50 -27.00 1.81
CA GLY A 127 12.59 -25.83 2.67
C GLY A 127 13.49 -26.03 3.87
N ARG A 128 13.57 -27.25 4.42
CA ARG A 128 14.47 -27.56 5.54
C ARG A 128 15.94 -27.46 5.12
N SER A 129 16.26 -27.99 3.94
CA SER A 129 17.63 -27.95 3.40
C SER A 129 18.01 -26.55 2.95
N LEU A 130 17.08 -25.85 2.29
CA LEU A 130 17.25 -24.46 1.88
C LEU A 130 17.41 -23.54 3.10
N HIS A 131 16.61 -23.77 4.15
CA HIS A 131 16.72 -23.02 5.39
C HIS A 131 18.05 -23.24 6.09
N SER A 132 18.57 -24.47 6.17
CA SER A 132 19.86 -24.74 6.79
C SER A 132 21.02 -24.05 6.08
N TYR A 133 20.95 -23.90 4.75
CA TYR A 133 21.91 -23.15 3.94
C TYR A 133 21.79 -21.63 4.14
N LEU A 134 20.56 -21.11 4.20
CA LEU A 134 20.31 -19.68 4.44
C LEU A 134 20.44 -19.30 5.91
N SER A 135 20.16 -20.22 6.85
CA SER A 135 20.02 -19.93 8.27
C SER A 135 21.33 -19.93 9.06
N ALA A 136 22.47 -20.16 8.43
CA ALA A 136 23.71 -19.70 9.06
C ALA A 136 23.62 -18.20 9.47
N HIS A 137 22.59 -17.48 8.98
CA HIS A 137 22.39 -16.04 9.15
C HIS A 137 20.95 -15.62 9.46
N MET A 138 19.97 -16.54 9.53
CA MET A 138 18.55 -16.21 9.83
C MET A 138 18.12 -16.89 11.13
N ALA A 139 17.73 -16.08 12.12
CA ALA A 139 17.37 -16.55 13.46
C ALA A 139 16.00 -17.25 13.57
N VAL A 140 15.24 -17.43 12.45
CA VAL A 140 13.89 -18.01 12.46
C VAL A 140 13.91 -19.45 11.95
N PRO A 141 13.51 -20.46 12.77
CA PRO A 141 13.44 -21.84 12.35
C PRO A 141 12.44 -22.06 11.20
N PHE A 142 12.82 -22.88 10.21
CA PHE A 142 11.91 -23.21 9.11
C PHE A 142 10.64 -23.90 9.65
N TYR A 143 10.79 -24.96 10.44
CA TYR A 143 9.71 -25.61 11.17
C TYR A 143 9.68 -25.10 12.61
N PRO A 144 8.51 -24.68 13.14
CA PRO A 144 7.20 -24.64 12.48
C PRO A 144 6.90 -23.31 11.76
N TYR A 145 7.67 -22.25 11.96
CA TYR A 145 7.27 -20.86 11.68
C TYR A 145 7.15 -20.56 10.18
N ILE A 146 8.24 -20.72 9.42
CA ILE A 146 8.24 -20.43 7.97
C ILE A 146 7.30 -21.36 7.22
N ALA A 147 7.25 -22.65 7.61
CA ALA A 147 6.33 -23.63 7.02
C ALA A 147 4.85 -23.23 7.23
N MET A 148 4.47 -22.78 8.44
CA MET A 148 3.12 -22.29 8.71
C MET A 148 2.83 -21.00 7.95
N ALA A 149 3.79 -20.07 7.85
CA ALA A 149 3.61 -18.83 7.11
C ALA A 149 3.36 -19.10 5.61
N ILE A 150 4.14 -20.00 4.99
CA ILE A 150 3.98 -20.37 3.58
C ILE A 150 2.65 -21.09 3.35
N ALA A 151 2.27 -22.02 4.24
CA ALA A 151 0.98 -22.71 4.15
C ALA A 151 -0.19 -21.71 4.26
N THR A 152 -0.09 -20.73 5.18
CA THR A 152 -1.05 -19.64 5.34
C THR A 152 -1.12 -18.77 4.08
N ALA A 153 0.02 -18.35 3.54
CA ALA A 153 0.10 -17.53 2.33
C ALA A 153 -0.50 -18.26 1.12
N THR A 154 -0.20 -19.57 0.98
CA THR A 154 -0.75 -20.42 -0.08
C THR A 154 -2.27 -20.54 0.02
N ALA A 155 -2.82 -20.85 1.20
CA ALA A 155 -4.27 -20.91 1.37
C ALA A 155 -4.94 -19.54 1.13
N SER A 156 -4.33 -18.47 1.60
CA SER A 156 -4.81 -17.09 1.38
C SER A 156 -4.81 -16.71 -0.09
N GLN A 157 -3.84 -17.18 -0.90
CA GLN A 157 -3.80 -16.92 -2.34
C GLN A 157 -5.01 -17.48 -3.07
N GLY A 158 -5.53 -18.63 -2.66
CA GLY A 158 -6.78 -19.17 -3.22
C GLY A 158 -7.99 -18.24 -2.96
N VAL A 159 -8.02 -17.59 -1.80
CA VAL A 159 -9.02 -16.55 -1.50
C VAL A 159 -8.79 -15.28 -2.34
N GLN A 160 -7.53 -14.89 -2.56
CA GLN A 160 -7.17 -13.76 -3.42
C GLN A 160 -7.67 -13.95 -4.85
N TYR A 161 -7.60 -15.16 -5.41
CA TYR A 161 -8.20 -15.45 -6.73
C TYR A 161 -9.70 -15.13 -6.75
N ARG A 162 -10.44 -15.47 -5.69
CA ARG A 162 -11.86 -15.11 -5.61
C ARG A 162 -12.10 -13.62 -5.50
N LEU A 163 -11.30 -12.92 -4.70
CA LEU A 163 -11.36 -11.46 -4.57
C LEU A 163 -11.04 -10.78 -5.91
N ALA A 164 -10.02 -11.25 -6.64
CA ALA A 164 -9.67 -10.77 -7.97
C ALA A 164 -10.84 -10.91 -8.96
N LEU A 165 -11.55 -12.04 -8.93
CA LEU A 165 -12.75 -12.25 -9.75
C LEU A 165 -13.90 -11.31 -9.37
N TYR A 166 -14.12 -11.02 -8.09
CA TYR A 166 -15.13 -10.05 -7.68
C TYR A 166 -14.78 -8.62 -8.14
N GLN A 167 -13.49 -8.26 -8.16
CA GLN A 167 -13.03 -6.97 -8.68
C GLN A 167 -13.24 -6.89 -10.20
N ALA A 168 -12.83 -7.91 -10.96
CA ALA A 168 -13.03 -7.98 -12.40
C ALA A 168 -14.51 -7.93 -12.77
N ALA A 169 -15.36 -8.71 -12.07
CA ALA A 169 -16.80 -8.73 -12.28
C ALA A 169 -17.55 -7.51 -11.72
N ARG A 170 -16.83 -6.49 -11.20
CA ARG A 170 -17.40 -5.25 -10.62
C ARG A 170 -18.44 -5.52 -9.53
N ARG A 171 -18.17 -6.49 -8.62
CA ARG A 171 -19.04 -6.86 -7.50
C ARG A 171 -18.47 -6.36 -6.15
N PRO A 172 -18.50 -5.05 -5.85
CA PRO A 172 -17.83 -4.47 -4.69
C PRO A 172 -18.39 -4.98 -3.35
N ARG A 173 -19.71 -5.22 -3.26
CA ARG A 173 -20.34 -5.73 -2.03
C ARG A 173 -19.86 -7.15 -1.70
N SER A 174 -19.78 -8.04 -2.70
CA SER A 174 -19.30 -9.42 -2.50
C SER A 174 -17.83 -9.44 -2.13
N TYR A 175 -17.02 -8.55 -2.74
CA TYR A 175 -15.62 -8.35 -2.36
C TYR A 175 -15.48 -7.92 -0.90
N ALA A 176 -16.19 -6.84 -0.51
CA ALA A 176 -16.13 -6.28 0.83
C ALA A 176 -16.60 -7.30 1.90
N LEU A 177 -17.66 -8.05 1.63
CA LEU A 177 -18.17 -9.08 2.53
C LEU A 177 -17.14 -10.20 2.73
N LEU A 178 -16.57 -10.75 1.64
CA LEU A 178 -15.58 -11.82 1.74
C LEU A 178 -14.31 -11.32 2.47
N ALA A 179 -13.83 -10.12 2.16
CA ALA A 179 -12.67 -9.53 2.82
C ALA A 179 -12.92 -9.30 4.31
N LEU A 180 -14.11 -8.84 4.68
CA LEU A 180 -14.50 -8.63 6.08
C LEU A 180 -14.62 -9.96 6.84
N VAL A 181 -15.26 -10.98 6.25
CA VAL A 181 -15.38 -12.32 6.86
C VAL A 181 -13.99 -12.92 7.10
N LEU A 182 -13.10 -12.85 6.10
CA LEU A 182 -11.72 -13.31 6.23
C LEU A 182 -10.99 -12.58 7.36
N PHE A 183 -11.13 -11.26 7.41
CA PHE A 183 -10.53 -10.44 8.46
C PHE A 183 -11.06 -10.83 9.86
N LEU A 184 -12.39 -10.91 10.03
CA LEU A 184 -13.00 -11.24 11.32
C LEU A 184 -12.62 -12.63 11.82
N LEU A 185 -12.60 -13.64 10.92
CA LEU A 185 -12.15 -14.99 11.28
C LEU A 185 -10.68 -14.96 11.72
N THR A 186 -9.81 -14.31 10.95
CA THR A 186 -8.39 -14.20 11.29
C THR A 186 -8.20 -13.49 12.63
N ALA A 187 -8.89 -12.36 12.85
CA ALA A 187 -8.82 -11.61 14.10
C ALA A 187 -9.30 -12.42 15.29
N THR A 188 -10.43 -13.13 15.15
CA THR A 188 -11.01 -13.98 16.21
C THR A 188 -10.04 -15.10 16.61
N PHE A 189 -9.51 -15.84 15.65
CA PHE A 189 -8.56 -16.90 15.93
C PHE A 189 -7.24 -16.35 16.49
N CYS A 190 -6.74 -15.20 15.99
CA CYS A 190 -5.54 -14.58 16.53
C CYS A 190 -5.74 -14.09 17.97
N ILE A 191 -6.88 -13.47 18.29
CA ILE A 191 -7.22 -13.11 19.67
C ILE A 191 -7.26 -14.38 20.55
N TYR A 192 -7.93 -15.43 20.10
CA TYR A 192 -7.98 -16.69 20.83
C TYR A 192 -6.58 -17.28 21.06
N GLY A 193 -5.76 -17.40 20.02
CA GLY A 193 -4.42 -18.01 20.11
C GLY A 193 -3.42 -17.18 20.91
N VAL A 194 -3.50 -15.83 20.82
CA VAL A 194 -2.54 -14.93 21.47
C VAL A 194 -3.01 -14.51 22.86
N VAL A 195 -4.27 -14.08 23.00
CA VAL A 195 -4.79 -13.49 24.24
C VAL A 195 -5.25 -14.57 25.21
N ILE A 196 -6.07 -15.53 24.74
CA ILE A 196 -6.69 -16.55 25.60
C ILE A 196 -5.69 -17.68 25.87
N GLN A 197 -5.11 -18.27 24.82
CA GLN A 197 -4.16 -19.38 24.99
C GLN A 197 -2.73 -18.91 25.38
N ARG A 198 -2.42 -17.60 25.25
CA ARG A 198 -1.08 -17.05 25.49
C ARG A 198 0.02 -17.81 24.71
N GLY A 199 -0.32 -18.24 23.50
CA GLY A 199 0.53 -19.12 22.69
C GLY A 199 1.75 -18.43 22.02
N GLY A 200 1.99 -17.13 22.26
CA GLY A 200 3.11 -16.40 21.68
C GLY A 200 3.09 -16.40 20.14
N ALA A 201 4.26 -16.43 19.51
CA ALA A 201 4.41 -16.47 18.07
C ALA A 201 3.71 -17.70 17.44
N ILE A 202 3.88 -18.87 18.03
CA ILE A 202 3.25 -20.12 17.54
C ILE A 202 1.72 -20.03 17.59
N GLY A 203 1.15 -19.45 18.66
CA GLY A 203 -0.30 -19.27 18.79
C GLY A 203 -0.85 -18.39 17.69
N MET A 204 -0.20 -17.28 17.39
CA MET A 204 -0.61 -16.38 16.30
C MET A 204 -0.48 -17.01 14.92
N MET A 205 0.60 -17.74 14.66
CA MET A 205 0.81 -18.39 13.36
C MET A 205 -0.16 -19.55 13.12
N LYS A 206 -0.43 -20.38 14.15
CA LYS A 206 -1.48 -21.41 14.09
C LYS A 206 -2.84 -20.80 13.82
N ALA A 207 -3.18 -19.71 14.51
CA ALA A 207 -4.45 -19.00 14.34
C ALA A 207 -4.65 -18.48 12.91
N LYS A 208 -3.62 -17.85 12.33
CA LYS A 208 -3.64 -17.39 10.93
C LYS A 208 -3.79 -18.57 9.96
N LEU A 209 -3.07 -19.66 10.20
CA LEU A 209 -3.18 -20.87 9.38
C LEU A 209 -4.58 -21.48 9.44
N VAL A 210 -5.16 -21.64 10.63
CA VAL A 210 -6.52 -22.15 10.80
C VAL A 210 -7.53 -21.27 10.08
N ALA A 211 -7.46 -19.95 10.25
CA ALA A 211 -8.33 -19.01 9.54
C ALA A 211 -8.22 -19.16 8.01
N ALA A 212 -7.00 -19.25 7.48
CA ALA A 212 -6.76 -19.41 6.04
C ALA A 212 -7.27 -20.78 5.53
N VAL A 213 -7.03 -21.85 6.26
CA VAL A 213 -7.51 -23.21 5.90
C VAL A 213 -9.03 -23.31 5.95
N LEU A 214 -9.71 -22.61 6.87
CA LEU A 214 -11.18 -22.59 6.93
C LEU A 214 -11.80 -21.74 5.82
N THR A 215 -11.17 -20.66 5.43
CA THR A 215 -11.68 -19.78 4.37
C THR A 215 -11.39 -20.28 2.96
N PHE A 216 -10.32 -21.04 2.78
CA PHE A 216 -9.92 -21.60 1.47
C PHE A 216 -11.01 -22.49 0.84
N PRO A 217 -11.59 -23.53 1.52
CA PRO A 217 -12.66 -24.34 0.94
C PRO A 217 -13.90 -23.51 0.58
N VAL A 218 -14.25 -22.51 1.37
CA VAL A 218 -15.38 -21.62 1.09
C VAL A 218 -15.14 -20.83 -0.20
N ALA A 219 -13.93 -20.29 -0.40
CA ALA A 219 -13.56 -19.61 -1.63
C ALA A 219 -13.61 -20.56 -2.83
N ILE A 220 -13.04 -21.77 -2.72
CA ILE A 220 -13.04 -22.77 -3.79
C ILE A 220 -14.47 -23.21 -4.12
N TRP A 221 -15.29 -23.51 -3.11
CA TRP A 221 -16.69 -23.90 -3.31
C TRP A 221 -17.49 -22.81 -4.04
N SER A 222 -17.23 -21.54 -3.71
CA SER A 222 -17.87 -20.41 -4.39
C SER A 222 -17.46 -20.27 -5.87
N MET A 223 -16.37 -20.92 -6.30
CA MET A 223 -15.86 -20.95 -7.67
C MET A 223 -16.14 -22.29 -8.38
N ARG A 224 -16.82 -23.26 -7.72
CA ARG A 224 -17.03 -24.61 -8.26
C ARG A 224 -17.60 -24.65 -9.67
N ALA A 225 -18.53 -23.75 -10.00
CA ALA A 225 -19.13 -23.67 -11.32
C ALA A 225 -18.12 -23.31 -12.44
N LEU A 226 -17.06 -22.56 -12.10
CA LEU A 226 -15.96 -22.26 -13.02
C LEU A 226 -15.00 -23.43 -13.15
N LEU A 227 -14.77 -24.18 -12.05
CA LEU A 227 -13.84 -25.31 -12.03
C LEU A 227 -14.32 -26.51 -12.85
N THR A 228 -15.60 -26.60 -13.17
CA THR A 228 -16.18 -27.64 -14.06
C THR A 228 -16.09 -27.31 -15.55
N ALA A 229 -15.63 -26.12 -15.93
CA ALA A 229 -15.48 -25.71 -17.32
C ALA A 229 -14.42 -26.55 -18.06
N ARG A 230 -14.50 -26.58 -19.39
CA ARG A 230 -13.54 -27.32 -20.22
C ARG A 230 -12.13 -26.76 -20.05
N PHE A 231 -11.14 -27.64 -19.78
CA PHE A 231 -9.74 -27.24 -19.68
C PHE A 231 -9.12 -27.04 -21.06
N GLN A 232 -8.43 -25.92 -21.26
CA GLN A 232 -7.75 -25.59 -22.52
C GLN A 232 -6.36 -25.04 -22.24
N TRP A 233 -5.33 -25.75 -22.67
CA TRP A 233 -3.93 -25.36 -22.44
C TRP A 233 -3.55 -23.98 -23.02
N ARG A 234 -4.25 -23.53 -24.05
CA ARG A 234 -4.07 -22.19 -24.64
C ARG A 234 -4.22 -21.08 -23.60
N PHE A 235 -5.21 -21.20 -22.69
CA PHE A 235 -5.48 -20.20 -21.67
C PHE A 235 -4.42 -20.19 -20.54
N VAL A 236 -3.80 -21.33 -20.24
CA VAL A 236 -2.65 -21.39 -19.35
C VAL A 236 -1.49 -20.62 -19.95
N ARG A 237 -1.18 -20.88 -21.23
CA ARG A 237 -0.10 -20.19 -21.95
C ARG A 237 -0.35 -18.68 -22.03
N GLU A 238 -1.56 -18.28 -22.32
CA GLU A 238 -1.97 -16.87 -22.38
C GLU A 238 -1.80 -16.19 -21.01
N SER A 239 -2.33 -16.79 -19.95
CA SER A 239 -2.19 -16.28 -18.57
C SER A 239 -0.73 -16.16 -18.15
N LEU A 240 0.10 -17.17 -18.41
CA LEU A 240 1.51 -17.17 -18.06
C LEU A 240 2.31 -16.17 -18.90
N SER A 241 2.00 -15.99 -20.18
CA SER A 241 2.68 -15.00 -21.04
C SER A 241 2.49 -13.57 -20.52
N PHE A 242 1.35 -13.29 -19.89
CA PHE A 242 1.06 -12.02 -19.24
C PHE A 242 1.65 -11.94 -17.83
N SER A 243 1.45 -12.96 -17.00
CA SER A 243 1.75 -12.91 -15.57
C SER A 243 3.23 -13.16 -15.23
N LEU A 244 3.91 -14.03 -15.98
CA LEU A 244 5.30 -14.40 -15.69
C LEU A 244 6.29 -13.22 -15.79
N PRO A 245 6.18 -12.30 -16.78
CA PRO A 245 7.02 -11.09 -16.81
C PRO A 245 6.81 -10.14 -15.61
N LEU A 246 5.67 -10.23 -14.92
CA LEU A 246 5.40 -9.43 -13.71
C LEU A 246 6.13 -9.97 -12.47
N VAL A 247 6.49 -11.25 -12.45
CA VAL A 247 7.13 -11.90 -11.29
C VAL A 247 8.44 -11.19 -10.90
N PRO A 248 9.41 -10.93 -11.79
CA PRO A 248 10.63 -10.20 -11.44
C PRO A 248 10.33 -8.79 -10.91
N HIS A 249 9.35 -8.10 -11.47
CA HIS A 249 8.93 -6.79 -10.99
C HIS A 249 8.40 -6.86 -9.55
N LEU A 250 7.53 -7.84 -9.25
CA LEU A 250 7.00 -8.05 -7.90
C LEU A 250 8.09 -8.42 -6.88
N VAL A 251 9.07 -9.23 -7.28
CA VAL A 251 10.23 -9.57 -6.43
C VAL A 251 11.03 -8.32 -6.10
N MET A 252 11.32 -7.47 -7.09
CA MET A 252 12.06 -6.21 -6.86
C MET A 252 11.27 -5.25 -5.98
N ALA A 253 9.98 -5.06 -6.26
CA ALA A 253 9.11 -4.17 -5.48
C ALA A 253 8.98 -4.63 -4.02
N SER A 254 8.80 -5.94 -3.79
CA SER A 254 8.75 -6.51 -2.45
C SER A 254 10.10 -6.41 -1.74
N GLY A 255 11.20 -6.62 -2.48
CA GLY A 255 12.56 -6.50 -1.95
C GLY A 255 12.84 -5.12 -1.37
N LEU A 256 12.43 -4.08 -2.06
CA LEU A 256 12.59 -2.69 -1.62
C LEU A 256 11.92 -2.44 -0.24
N ILE A 257 10.75 -3.03 -0.02
CA ILE A 257 9.95 -2.80 1.19
C ILE A 257 10.51 -3.52 2.42
N VAL A 258 11.24 -4.64 2.23
CA VAL A 258 11.59 -5.53 3.35
C VAL A 258 13.08 -5.82 3.51
N ALA A 259 13.93 -5.33 2.60
CA ALA A 259 15.37 -5.58 2.62
C ALA A 259 16.05 -5.16 3.93
N ASP A 260 15.63 -4.03 4.49
CA ASP A 260 16.09 -3.49 5.77
C ASP A 260 15.89 -4.48 6.93
N ARG A 261 14.79 -5.25 6.92
CA ARG A 261 14.50 -6.24 7.97
C ARG A 261 15.38 -7.49 7.86
N PHE A 262 15.73 -7.90 6.64
CA PHE A 262 16.68 -8.98 6.43
C PHE A 262 18.08 -8.58 6.91
N ILE A 263 18.51 -7.37 6.58
CA ILE A 263 19.80 -6.85 7.01
C ILE A 263 19.79 -6.65 8.54
N LEU A 264 18.71 -6.13 9.09
CA LEU A 264 18.56 -5.98 10.54
C LEU A 264 18.61 -7.34 11.27
N ALA A 265 17.90 -8.36 10.76
CA ALA A 265 17.92 -9.72 11.31
C ALA A 265 19.29 -10.39 11.23
N HIS A 266 20.12 -9.99 10.25
CA HIS A 266 21.47 -10.49 10.10
C HIS A 266 22.45 -9.91 11.15
N TYR A 267 22.32 -8.62 11.46
CA TYR A 267 23.25 -7.93 12.37
C TYR A 267 22.73 -7.81 13.80
N ARG A 268 21.44 -8.00 14.05
CA ARG A 268 20.76 -7.79 15.32
C ARG A 268 19.82 -8.95 15.66
N ASP A 269 19.28 -8.94 16.86
CA ASP A 269 18.33 -9.96 17.29
C ASP A 269 16.90 -9.72 16.72
N LEU A 270 16.06 -10.74 16.83
CA LEU A 270 14.68 -10.67 16.36
C LEU A 270 13.81 -9.71 17.18
N SER A 271 14.21 -9.33 18.38
CA SER A 271 13.47 -8.36 19.18
C SER A 271 13.57 -6.98 18.57
N GLU A 272 14.75 -6.58 18.06
CA GLU A 272 14.90 -5.32 17.31
C GLU A 272 14.07 -5.34 16.02
N VAL A 273 14.04 -6.46 15.29
CA VAL A 273 13.19 -6.61 14.09
C VAL A 273 11.71 -6.47 14.44
N GLY A 274 11.27 -7.05 15.57
CA GLY A 274 9.89 -6.96 16.04
C GLY A 274 9.48 -5.52 16.39
N ILE A 275 10.31 -4.81 17.17
CA ILE A 275 10.09 -3.41 17.53
C ILE A 275 10.08 -2.52 16.29
N TYR A 276 11.06 -2.70 15.39
CA TYR A 276 11.15 -1.97 14.14
C TYR A 276 9.93 -2.18 13.25
N SER A 277 9.51 -3.44 13.06
CA SER A 277 8.36 -3.77 12.21
C SER A 277 7.05 -3.21 12.75
N LEU A 278 6.88 -3.19 14.08
CA LEU A 278 5.75 -2.57 14.74
C LEU A 278 5.78 -1.04 14.55
N ALA A 279 6.91 -0.39 14.82
CA ALA A 279 7.09 1.04 14.60
C ALA A 279 6.84 1.43 13.14
N TYR A 280 7.30 0.62 12.20
CA TYR A 280 7.08 0.81 10.76
C TYR A 280 5.58 0.75 10.40
N THR A 281 4.85 -0.20 11.00
CA THR A 281 3.39 -0.31 10.79
C THR A 281 2.65 0.93 11.31
N LEU A 282 3.09 1.50 12.44
CA LEU A 282 2.55 2.77 12.94
C LEU A 282 2.82 3.93 11.96
N GLY A 283 4.04 4.02 11.42
CA GLY A 283 4.41 5.04 10.44
C GLY A 283 3.70 4.91 9.09
N MET A 284 3.30 3.69 8.70
CA MET A 284 2.57 3.44 7.45
C MET A 284 1.21 4.17 7.34
N VAL A 285 0.67 4.69 8.43
CA VAL A 285 -0.55 5.54 8.39
C VAL A 285 -0.36 6.70 7.42
N MET A 286 0.83 7.32 7.39
CA MET A 286 1.15 8.39 6.43
C MET A 286 1.08 7.91 4.98
N PHE A 287 1.56 6.69 4.70
CA PHE A 287 1.45 6.09 3.37
C PHE A 287 -0.01 5.88 2.94
N ILE A 288 -0.89 5.44 3.85
CA ILE A 288 -2.32 5.25 3.57
C ILE A 288 -2.98 6.59 3.20
N VAL A 289 -2.67 7.66 3.93
CA VAL A 289 -3.16 9.01 3.63
C VAL A 289 -2.68 9.47 2.25
N THR A 290 -1.39 9.28 1.96
CA THR A 290 -0.81 9.63 0.67
C THR A 290 -1.47 8.89 -0.49
N GLN A 291 -1.67 7.58 -0.37
CA GLN A 291 -2.33 6.79 -1.40
C GLN A 291 -3.77 7.22 -1.65
N SER A 292 -4.52 7.51 -0.59
CA SER A 292 -5.88 8.02 -0.71
C SER A 292 -5.94 9.36 -1.44
N LEU A 293 -5.01 10.26 -1.11
CA LEU A 293 -4.89 11.57 -1.76
C LEU A 293 -4.48 11.41 -3.23
N SER A 294 -3.50 10.56 -3.51
CA SER A 294 -3.00 10.31 -4.87
C SER A 294 -4.10 9.74 -5.78
N MET A 295 -4.93 8.83 -5.29
CA MET A 295 -6.06 8.27 -6.05
C MET A 295 -7.09 9.35 -6.45
N ALA A 296 -7.32 10.34 -5.60
CA ALA A 296 -8.22 11.45 -5.88
C ALA A 296 -7.58 12.50 -6.80
N TRP A 297 -6.28 12.77 -6.60
CA TRP A 297 -5.57 13.83 -7.30
C TRP A 297 -5.13 13.45 -8.71
N LEU A 298 -4.76 12.20 -8.95
CA LEU A 298 -4.23 11.71 -10.22
C LEU A 298 -5.07 12.11 -11.45
N PRO A 299 -6.38 11.82 -11.51
CA PRO A 299 -7.19 12.19 -12.67
C PRO A 299 -7.33 13.71 -12.83
N MET A 300 -7.46 14.45 -11.72
CA MET A 300 -7.56 15.91 -11.74
C MET A 300 -6.27 16.55 -12.25
N PHE A 301 -5.11 16.02 -11.84
CA PHE A 301 -3.82 16.51 -12.30
C PHE A 301 -3.70 16.40 -13.81
N PHE A 302 -3.96 15.23 -14.41
CA PHE A 302 -3.82 15.03 -15.85
C PHE A 302 -4.84 15.84 -16.66
N GLU A 303 -6.05 16.01 -16.15
CA GLU A 303 -7.06 16.86 -16.79
C GLU A 303 -6.61 18.32 -16.83
N LEU A 304 -6.14 18.88 -15.71
CA LEU A 304 -5.66 20.25 -15.64
C LEU A 304 -4.33 20.45 -16.40
N ALA A 305 -3.49 19.43 -16.44
CA ALA A 305 -2.20 19.47 -17.13
C ALA A 305 -2.33 19.33 -18.66
N ALA A 306 -3.49 18.93 -19.17
CA ALA A 306 -3.76 18.89 -20.61
C ALA A 306 -3.75 20.28 -21.22
N ASP A 307 -4.21 21.29 -20.49
CA ASP A 307 -4.18 22.71 -20.87
C ASP A 307 -3.15 23.46 -20.02
N ARG A 308 -1.89 23.25 -20.35
CA ARG A 308 -0.75 23.71 -19.55
C ARG A 308 -0.67 25.23 -19.45
N ASP A 309 -0.87 25.93 -20.55
CA ASP A 309 -0.58 27.38 -20.65
C ASP A 309 -1.56 28.19 -19.79
N GLU A 310 -2.81 27.77 -19.70
CA GLU A 310 -3.80 28.41 -18.83
C GLU A 310 -3.67 27.98 -17.35
N ASN A 311 -3.33 26.73 -17.09
CA ASN A 311 -3.46 26.11 -15.74
C ASN A 311 -2.12 25.98 -14.98
N HIS A 312 -0.98 26.33 -15.58
CA HIS A 312 0.36 26.13 -15.00
C HIS A 312 0.53 26.69 -13.57
N LEU A 313 0.14 27.96 -13.37
CA LEU A 313 0.22 28.60 -12.05
C LEU A 313 -0.74 27.98 -11.05
N MET A 314 -1.94 27.60 -11.50
CA MET A 314 -2.96 26.97 -10.66
C MET A 314 -2.51 25.57 -10.23
N LEU A 315 -1.99 24.75 -11.15
CA LEU A 315 -1.42 23.44 -10.84
C LEU A 315 -0.29 23.54 -9.81
N GLY A 316 0.63 24.46 -9.98
CA GLY A 316 1.73 24.69 -9.04
C GLY A 316 1.25 25.07 -7.64
N ARG A 317 0.19 25.91 -7.55
CA ARG A 317 -0.44 26.30 -6.28
C ARG A 317 -1.15 25.12 -5.60
N ILE A 318 -1.95 24.37 -6.35
CA ILE A 318 -2.68 23.21 -5.81
C ILE A 318 -1.68 22.14 -5.33
N CYS A 319 -0.68 21.79 -6.14
CA CYS A 319 0.36 20.84 -5.72
C CYS A 319 1.09 21.32 -4.46
N SER A 320 1.43 22.61 -4.37
CA SER A 320 2.06 23.18 -3.17
C SER A 320 1.14 23.10 -1.95
N GLY A 321 -0.14 23.37 -2.12
CA GLY A 321 -1.15 23.23 -1.05
C GLY A 321 -1.26 21.80 -0.57
N LEU A 322 -1.30 20.80 -1.49
CA LEU A 322 -1.32 19.38 -1.16
C LEU A 322 -0.05 18.94 -0.42
N MET A 323 1.13 19.43 -0.85
CA MET A 323 2.40 19.15 -0.16
C MET A 323 2.39 19.71 1.27
N ILE A 324 1.95 20.95 1.48
CA ILE A 324 1.86 21.57 2.81
C ILE A 324 0.84 20.81 3.68
N PHE A 325 -0.28 20.39 3.10
CA PHE A 325 -1.27 19.55 3.80
C PHE A 325 -0.67 18.21 4.26
N LEU A 326 0.09 17.54 3.40
CA LEU A 326 0.78 16.30 3.76
C LEU A 326 1.85 16.52 4.84
N VAL A 327 2.56 17.65 4.80
CA VAL A 327 3.50 18.05 5.87
C VAL A 327 2.76 18.25 7.20
N ALA A 328 1.59 18.89 7.19
CA ALA A 328 0.80 19.09 8.42
C ALA A 328 0.36 17.75 9.03
N ILE A 329 -0.11 16.81 8.21
CA ILE A 329 -0.46 15.45 8.66
C ILE A 329 0.78 14.70 9.17
N ALA A 330 1.91 14.82 8.49
CA ALA A 330 3.15 14.20 8.94
C ALA A 330 3.62 14.77 10.28
N CYS A 331 3.55 16.08 10.49
CA CYS A 331 3.86 16.69 11.79
C CYS A 331 2.96 16.14 12.90
N LEU A 332 1.66 15.97 12.65
CA LEU A 332 0.76 15.29 13.59
C LEU A 332 1.22 13.87 13.87
N GLY A 333 1.50 13.07 12.84
CA GLY A 333 1.98 11.70 12.99
C GLY A 333 3.30 11.62 13.75
N ILE A 334 4.26 12.51 13.47
CA ILE A 334 5.56 12.59 14.15
C ILE A 334 5.36 12.88 15.63
N LEU A 335 4.57 13.91 15.98
CA LEU A 335 4.41 14.36 17.37
C LEU A 335 3.47 13.44 18.17
N LEU A 336 2.49 12.80 17.53
CA LEU A 336 1.53 11.91 18.20
C LEU A 336 2.04 10.47 18.37
N SER A 337 2.96 9.99 17.52
CA SER A 337 3.43 8.61 17.61
C SER A 337 4.17 8.26 18.91
N PRO A 338 5.04 9.11 19.50
CA PRO A 338 5.67 8.78 20.78
C PRO A 338 4.68 8.67 21.96
N PRO A 339 3.77 9.64 22.21
CA PRO A 339 2.77 9.48 23.26
C PRO A 339 1.84 8.29 23.01
N PHE A 340 1.46 8.02 21.75
CA PHE A 340 0.67 6.85 21.41
C PHE A 340 1.38 5.55 21.79
N VAL A 341 2.66 5.39 21.42
CA VAL A 341 3.46 4.22 21.78
C VAL A 341 3.51 4.02 23.30
N HIS A 342 3.76 5.09 24.04
CA HIS A 342 3.87 5.00 25.51
C HIS A 342 2.54 4.75 26.23
N ILE A 343 1.40 5.17 25.67
CA ILE A 343 0.08 5.00 26.28
C ILE A 343 -0.56 3.68 25.84
N ALA A 344 -0.44 3.36 24.53
CA ALA A 344 -1.19 2.27 23.93
C ALA A 344 -0.42 0.95 23.84
N LEU A 345 0.91 0.96 23.93
CA LEU A 345 1.73 -0.24 23.80
C LEU A 345 2.39 -0.63 25.12
N ASP A 346 2.70 -1.92 25.27
CA ASP A 346 3.48 -2.42 26.40
C ASP A 346 4.88 -1.78 26.44
N TYR A 347 5.43 -1.60 27.65
CA TYR A 347 6.74 -0.96 27.87
C TYR A 347 7.88 -1.59 27.07
N ARG A 348 7.78 -2.88 26.74
CA ARG A 348 8.76 -3.62 25.94
C ARG A 348 8.91 -3.07 24.51
N TYR A 349 7.90 -2.32 24.02
CA TYR A 349 7.90 -1.69 22.69
C TYR A 349 8.18 -0.19 22.74
N HIS A 350 8.48 0.40 23.90
CA HIS A 350 8.66 1.85 24.01
C HIS A 350 9.80 2.39 23.15
N ALA A 351 10.78 1.57 22.77
CA ALA A 351 11.81 1.96 21.80
C ALA A 351 11.23 2.34 20.42
N ALA A 352 10.05 1.81 20.06
CA ALA A 352 9.32 2.20 18.85
C ALA A 352 8.94 3.69 18.82
N ALA A 353 8.84 4.34 19.99
CA ALA A 353 8.52 5.77 20.11
C ALA A 353 9.50 6.70 19.39
N ARG A 354 10.77 6.30 19.27
CA ARG A 354 11.79 7.06 18.54
C ARG A 354 11.88 6.67 17.07
N ILE A 355 11.40 5.49 16.71
CA ILE A 355 11.48 4.96 15.35
C ILE A 355 10.27 5.39 14.51
N ALA A 356 9.06 5.31 15.05
CA ALA A 356 7.84 5.65 14.33
C ALA A 356 7.85 7.08 13.74
N PRO A 357 8.34 8.13 14.45
CA PRO A 357 8.48 9.47 13.86
C PRO A 357 9.39 9.51 12.62
N LEU A 358 10.51 8.75 12.63
CA LEU A 358 11.43 8.66 11.50
C LEU A 358 10.74 8.01 10.29
N VAL A 359 9.97 6.95 10.52
CA VAL A 359 9.22 6.28 9.46
C VAL A 359 8.15 7.21 8.87
N VAL A 360 7.43 7.98 9.70
CA VAL A 360 6.47 9.00 9.22
C VAL A 360 7.17 10.04 8.36
N MET A 361 8.35 10.52 8.78
CA MET A 361 9.15 11.47 8.01
C MET A 361 9.60 10.87 6.67
N GLY A 362 10.03 9.61 6.66
CA GLY A 362 10.36 8.89 5.44
C GLY A 362 9.16 8.84 4.47
N TYR A 363 7.99 8.46 4.96
CA TYR A 363 6.79 8.43 4.13
C TYR A 363 6.31 9.82 3.68
N LEU A 364 6.64 10.89 4.40
CA LEU A 364 6.42 12.25 3.92
C LEU A 364 7.26 12.54 2.67
N PHE A 365 8.55 12.17 2.64
CA PHE A 365 9.38 12.31 1.45
C PHE A 365 8.85 11.46 0.29
N HIS A 366 8.45 10.22 0.56
CA HIS A 366 7.83 9.37 -0.47
C HIS A 366 6.50 9.96 -0.99
N ALA A 367 5.73 10.65 -0.14
CA ALA A 367 4.53 11.36 -0.56
C ALA A 367 4.84 12.51 -1.53
N LEU A 368 5.94 13.25 -1.29
CA LEU A 368 6.42 14.26 -2.24
C LEU A 368 6.78 13.63 -3.58
N PHE A 369 7.56 12.55 -3.57
CA PHE A 369 7.87 11.81 -4.79
C PHE A 369 6.59 11.44 -5.56
N SER A 370 5.57 10.92 -4.87
CA SER A 370 4.31 10.53 -5.50
C SER A 370 3.62 11.69 -6.22
N LEU A 371 3.63 12.89 -5.65
CA LEU A 371 3.06 14.08 -6.29
C LEU A 371 3.94 14.62 -7.43
N LEU A 372 5.26 14.64 -7.25
CA LEU A 372 6.22 15.15 -8.23
C LEU A 372 6.34 14.24 -9.46
N SER A 373 6.19 12.92 -9.27
CA SER A 373 6.25 11.95 -10.35
C SER A 373 5.16 12.15 -11.40
N LEU A 374 4.01 12.76 -11.05
CA LEU A 374 2.94 13.09 -12.00
C LEU A 374 3.41 14.04 -13.10
N SER A 375 4.27 15.02 -12.78
CA SER A 375 4.87 15.92 -13.76
C SER A 375 5.75 15.16 -14.76
N ILE A 376 6.50 14.16 -14.29
CA ILE A 376 7.37 13.31 -15.13
C ILE A 376 6.51 12.40 -16.03
N LEU A 377 5.42 11.84 -15.48
CA LEU A 377 4.46 11.01 -16.21
C LEU A 377 3.73 11.84 -17.28
N GLN A 378 3.33 13.08 -16.97
CA GLN A 378 2.72 14.01 -17.93
C GLN A 378 3.66 14.29 -19.12
N ALA A 379 4.95 14.42 -18.85
CA ALA A 379 5.97 14.59 -19.90
C ALA A 379 6.27 13.28 -20.67
N LYS A 380 5.54 12.16 -20.38
CA LYS A 380 5.73 10.83 -20.99
C LYS A 380 7.15 10.26 -20.80
N ARG A 381 7.84 10.63 -19.72
CA ARG A 381 9.22 10.24 -19.41
C ARG A 381 9.27 9.15 -18.30
N THR A 382 8.48 8.08 -18.46
CA THR A 382 8.30 7.01 -17.47
C THR A 382 9.60 6.31 -17.04
N ALA A 383 10.59 6.21 -17.95
CA ALA A 383 11.88 5.62 -17.65
C ALA A 383 12.63 6.35 -16.51
N PHE A 384 12.41 7.66 -16.37
CA PHE A 384 13.03 8.41 -15.27
C PHE A 384 12.39 8.14 -13.92
N VAL A 385 11.11 7.77 -13.87
CA VAL A 385 10.47 7.31 -12.62
C VAL A 385 11.14 6.04 -12.13
N PHE A 386 11.43 5.10 -13.03
CA PHE A 386 12.21 3.90 -12.68
C PHE A 386 13.62 4.25 -12.19
N LEU A 387 14.31 5.19 -12.85
CA LEU A 387 15.67 5.62 -12.45
C LEU A 387 15.66 6.25 -11.05
N ILE A 388 14.65 7.06 -10.72
CA ILE A 388 14.49 7.64 -9.37
C ILE A 388 14.35 6.53 -8.34
N SER A 389 13.45 5.58 -8.58
CA SER A 389 13.23 4.46 -7.65
C SER A 389 14.46 3.55 -7.50
N LEU A 390 15.21 3.33 -8.59
CA LEU A 390 16.46 2.59 -8.57
C LEU A 390 17.53 3.31 -7.74
N THR A 391 17.63 4.64 -7.88
CA THR A 391 18.56 5.46 -7.09
C THR A 391 18.21 5.41 -5.61
N ALA A 392 16.93 5.53 -5.26
CA ALA A 392 16.44 5.41 -3.89
C ALA A 392 16.72 4.01 -3.30
N PHE A 393 16.48 2.96 -4.06
CA PHE A 393 16.79 1.59 -3.66
C PHE A 393 18.28 1.38 -3.40
N SER A 394 19.13 1.83 -4.32
CA SER A 394 20.58 1.73 -4.17
C SER A 394 21.08 2.49 -2.95
N ALA A 395 20.58 3.73 -2.75
CA ALA A 395 20.89 4.52 -1.56
C ALA A 395 20.44 3.81 -0.28
N ASN A 396 19.21 3.26 -0.26
CA ASN A 396 18.69 2.51 0.88
C ASN A 396 19.57 1.30 1.21
N MET A 397 19.95 0.51 0.21
CA MET A 397 20.82 -0.67 0.40
C MET A 397 22.17 -0.27 0.97
N ILE A 398 22.86 0.71 0.37
CA ILE A 398 24.16 1.21 0.85
C ILE A 398 24.06 1.71 2.29
N LEU A 399 23.03 2.52 2.59
CA LEU A 399 22.82 3.07 3.92
C LEU A 399 22.45 2.00 4.95
N ASN A 400 21.67 0.99 4.58
CA ASN A 400 21.35 -0.11 5.48
C ASN A 400 22.60 -0.89 5.89
N PHE A 401 23.47 -1.24 4.94
CA PHE A 401 24.75 -1.92 5.24
C PHE A 401 25.71 -1.03 6.05
N ALA A 402 25.66 0.29 5.88
CA ALA A 402 26.53 1.20 6.63
C ALA A 402 26.01 1.51 8.05
N LEU A 403 24.69 1.70 8.22
CA LEU A 403 24.10 2.21 9.44
C LEU A 403 23.56 1.12 10.38
N ILE A 404 22.99 0.03 9.85
CA ILE A 404 22.42 -1.04 10.68
C ILE A 404 23.46 -1.72 11.58
N PRO A 405 24.67 -2.06 11.13
CA PRO A 405 25.68 -2.67 12.01
C PRO A 405 26.01 -1.79 13.21
N ARG A 406 25.95 -0.46 13.04
CA ARG A 406 26.31 0.51 14.11
C ARG A 406 25.12 0.87 14.99
N TRP A 407 23.95 1.15 14.38
CA TRP A 407 22.79 1.76 15.07
C TRP A 407 21.56 0.84 15.11
N GLY A 408 21.65 -0.42 14.61
CA GLY A 408 20.54 -1.38 14.62
C GLY A 408 19.29 -0.83 13.95
N MET A 409 18.16 -0.98 14.60
CA MET A 409 16.84 -0.53 14.10
C MET A 409 16.75 0.98 13.82
N TYR A 410 17.52 1.80 14.55
CA TYR A 410 17.60 3.25 14.25
C TYR A 410 18.33 3.51 12.95
N GLY A 411 19.37 2.72 12.66
CA GLY A 411 20.10 2.76 11.41
C GLY A 411 19.19 2.42 10.22
N ALA A 412 18.34 1.41 10.34
CA ALA A 412 17.35 1.04 9.34
C ALA A 412 16.35 2.17 9.07
N ALA A 413 15.82 2.80 10.15
CA ALA A 413 14.87 3.90 10.02
C ALA A 413 15.48 5.13 9.33
N TRP A 414 16.72 5.50 9.71
CA TRP A 414 17.44 6.59 9.06
C TRP A 414 17.79 6.28 7.61
N ALA A 415 18.24 5.05 7.30
CA ALA A 415 18.55 4.62 5.94
C ALA A 415 17.32 4.79 5.02
N THR A 416 16.15 4.35 5.47
CA THR A 416 14.90 4.48 4.72
C THR A 416 14.47 5.95 4.57
N THR A 417 14.56 6.75 5.64
CA THR A 417 14.20 8.17 5.59
C THR A 417 15.09 8.95 4.63
N ILE A 418 16.41 8.71 4.67
CA ILE A 418 17.37 9.37 3.76
C ILE A 418 17.15 8.92 2.31
N ALA A 419 16.91 7.62 2.08
CA ALA A 419 16.65 7.09 0.74
C ALA A 419 15.40 7.73 0.12
N TYR A 420 14.33 7.89 0.87
CA TYR A 420 13.12 8.60 0.41
C TYR A 420 13.35 10.10 0.23
N ALA A 421 14.22 10.73 1.03
CA ALA A 421 14.62 12.11 0.79
C ALA A 421 15.40 12.26 -0.53
N VAL A 422 16.29 11.33 -0.85
CA VAL A 422 16.99 11.26 -2.15
C VAL A 422 15.99 11.06 -3.28
N GLU A 423 15.01 10.15 -3.11
CA GLU A 423 13.92 9.90 -4.05
C GLU A 423 13.17 11.20 -4.40
N ALA A 424 12.70 11.91 -3.36
CA ALA A 424 11.96 13.17 -3.51
C ALA A 424 12.80 14.28 -4.13
N GLY A 425 14.06 14.43 -3.72
CA GLY A 425 14.98 15.42 -4.27
C GLY A 425 15.27 15.19 -5.74
N PHE A 426 15.54 13.95 -6.13
CA PHE A 426 15.78 13.61 -7.53
C PHE A 426 14.52 13.77 -8.38
N ALA A 427 13.35 13.38 -7.83
CA ALA A 427 12.07 13.61 -8.49
C ALA A 427 11.79 15.10 -8.70
N PHE A 428 12.11 15.96 -7.72
CA PHE A 428 11.95 17.41 -7.86
C PHE A 428 12.79 17.97 -8.99
N LEU A 429 14.06 17.59 -9.07
CA LEU A 429 14.96 18.06 -10.14
C LEU A 429 14.46 17.66 -11.53
N LEU A 430 14.02 16.43 -11.70
CA LEU A 430 13.52 15.92 -12.97
C LEU A 430 12.12 16.47 -13.32
N ALA A 431 11.24 16.63 -12.33
CA ALA A 431 9.93 17.24 -12.52
C ALA A 431 10.08 18.68 -13.03
N GLN A 432 10.97 19.47 -12.42
CA GLN A 432 11.26 20.84 -12.86
C GLN A 432 11.90 20.89 -14.26
N ARG A 433 12.67 19.89 -14.65
CA ARG A 433 13.28 19.82 -15.98
C ARG A 433 12.30 19.47 -17.09
N PHE A 434 11.35 18.54 -16.82
CA PHE A 434 10.48 17.99 -17.87
C PHE A 434 9.10 18.65 -17.94
N PHE A 435 8.57 19.05 -16.79
CA PHE A 435 7.25 19.69 -16.67
C PHE A 435 7.31 20.65 -15.48
N ALA A 436 7.98 21.78 -15.66
CA ALA A 436 8.18 22.77 -14.61
C ALA A 436 6.85 23.35 -14.13
N LEU A 437 6.59 23.31 -12.84
CA LEU A 437 5.46 23.94 -12.17
C LEU A 437 5.96 25.01 -11.19
N SER A 438 5.19 26.08 -11.03
CA SER A 438 5.50 27.17 -10.11
C SER A 438 5.13 26.80 -8.67
N TYR A 439 5.96 25.96 -8.03
CA TYR A 439 5.78 25.59 -6.64
C TYR A 439 6.07 26.77 -5.68
N ARG A 440 5.35 26.81 -4.55
CA ARG A 440 5.65 27.74 -3.44
C ARG A 440 6.78 27.18 -2.57
N VAL A 441 7.98 27.13 -3.15
CA VAL A 441 9.16 26.53 -2.53
C VAL A 441 9.42 27.03 -1.11
N PRO A 442 9.36 28.35 -0.78
CA PRO A 442 9.57 28.82 0.58
C PRO A 442 8.59 28.23 1.60
N GLY A 443 7.31 28.10 1.20
CA GLY A 443 6.28 27.51 2.09
C GLY A 443 6.51 26.01 2.33
N ILE A 444 6.92 25.27 1.29
CA ILE A 444 7.25 23.85 1.40
C ILE A 444 8.47 23.64 2.29
N LEU A 445 9.56 24.44 2.09
CA LEU A 445 10.77 24.37 2.91
C LEU A 445 10.49 24.74 4.36
N ALA A 446 9.69 25.78 4.63
CA ALA A 446 9.27 26.12 5.98
C ALA A 446 8.50 24.96 6.65
N GLY A 447 7.59 24.32 5.91
CA GLY A 447 6.90 23.11 6.38
C GLY A 447 7.85 21.97 6.74
N PHE A 448 8.84 21.69 5.87
CA PHE A 448 9.87 20.67 6.15
C PHE A 448 10.77 21.05 7.33
N ALA A 449 11.10 22.32 7.52
CA ALA A 449 11.84 22.80 8.70
C ALA A 449 11.03 22.53 9.99
N VAL A 450 9.71 22.79 9.95
CA VAL A 450 8.81 22.48 11.08
C VAL A 450 8.74 20.98 11.33
N ALA A 451 8.60 20.15 10.28
CA ALA A 451 8.59 18.69 10.43
C ALA A 451 9.93 18.14 10.97
N GLY A 452 11.05 18.69 10.50
CA GLY A 452 12.38 18.38 11.03
C GLY A 452 12.55 18.78 12.50
N GLY A 453 12.06 19.96 12.87
CA GLY A 453 12.00 20.42 14.25
C GLY A 453 11.11 19.53 15.14
N ALA A 454 9.94 19.13 14.63
CA ALA A 454 9.06 18.19 15.31
C ALA A 454 9.75 16.83 15.50
N LEU A 455 10.42 16.32 14.48
CA LEU A 455 11.19 15.08 14.57
C LEU A 455 12.32 15.19 15.59
N TRP A 456 13.08 16.28 15.57
CA TRP A 456 14.15 16.53 16.54
C TRP A 456 13.61 16.55 17.98
N LEU A 457 12.49 17.24 18.22
CA LEU A 457 11.84 17.27 19.54
C LEU A 457 11.48 15.86 20.04
N THR A 458 11.03 14.96 19.15
CA THR A 458 10.67 13.58 19.55
C THR A 458 11.89 12.72 19.93
N GLN A 459 13.11 13.13 19.58
CA GLN A 459 14.34 12.43 19.98
C GLN A 459 14.85 12.85 21.37
N LEU A 460 14.31 13.92 21.94
CA LEU A 460 14.73 14.44 23.25
C LEU A 460 14.04 13.66 24.39
N GLU A 461 14.83 13.08 25.29
CA GLU A 461 14.32 12.23 26.38
C GLU A 461 13.36 12.95 27.35
N TRP A 462 13.65 14.21 27.67
CA TRP A 462 12.80 14.99 28.57
C TRP A 462 11.43 15.28 27.98
N MET A 463 11.33 15.45 26.65
CA MET A 463 10.09 15.73 25.94
C MET A 463 9.15 14.52 25.95
N LEU A 464 9.68 13.30 25.95
CA LEU A 464 8.90 12.07 26.06
C LEU A 464 8.17 11.95 27.41
N ARG A 465 8.63 12.66 28.46
CA ARG A 465 7.98 12.74 29.78
C ARG A 465 6.74 13.67 29.76
N TRP A 466 6.73 14.68 28.86
CA TRP A 466 5.67 15.70 28.77
C TRP A 466 4.65 15.38 27.66
N ARG A 467 4.02 14.22 27.75
CA ARG A 467 3.07 13.70 26.74
C ARG A 467 1.93 14.67 26.42
N GLY A 468 1.37 15.35 27.44
CA GLY A 468 0.32 16.35 27.27
C GLY A 468 0.79 17.58 26.49
N LEU A 469 2.03 18.03 26.73
CA LEU A 469 2.62 19.15 26.00
C LEU A 469 2.82 18.81 24.51
N MET A 470 3.24 17.57 24.19
CA MET A 470 3.35 17.11 22.80
C MET A 470 2.01 17.16 22.07
N LEU A 471 0.91 16.79 22.73
CA LEU A 471 -0.43 16.89 22.16
C LEU A 471 -0.82 18.35 21.85
N VAL A 472 -0.53 19.27 22.76
CA VAL A 472 -0.82 20.72 22.56
C VAL A 472 0.05 21.28 21.43
N ILE A 473 1.34 20.97 21.41
CA ILE A 473 2.26 21.40 20.35
C ILE A 473 1.80 20.85 19.00
N SER A 474 1.40 19.56 18.94
CA SER A 474 0.94 18.94 17.69
C SER A 474 -0.28 19.64 17.12
N ALA A 475 -1.26 19.97 17.96
CA ALA A 475 -2.44 20.72 17.55
C ALA A 475 -2.07 22.13 17.04
N GLY A 476 -1.20 22.85 17.76
CA GLY A 476 -0.74 24.19 17.38
C GLY A 476 0.03 24.19 16.05
N VAL A 477 0.95 23.23 15.87
CA VAL A 477 1.73 23.08 14.63
C VAL A 477 0.81 22.75 13.45
N ALA A 478 -0.13 21.82 13.62
CA ALA A 478 -1.06 21.46 12.55
C ALA A 478 -1.92 22.65 12.14
N LEU A 479 -2.50 23.38 13.09
CA LEU A 479 -3.29 24.57 12.83
C LEU A 479 -2.46 25.67 12.14
N GLY A 480 -1.22 25.90 12.61
CA GLY A 480 -0.31 26.87 12.00
C GLY A 480 0.04 26.52 10.54
N LEU A 481 0.32 25.23 10.27
CA LEU A 481 0.61 24.77 8.92
C LEU A 481 -0.61 24.84 8.00
N LEU A 482 -1.81 24.49 8.52
CA LEU A 482 -3.06 24.63 7.77
C LEU A 482 -3.38 26.10 7.46
N ALA A 483 -3.03 27.03 8.35
CA ALA A 483 -3.18 28.47 8.08
C ALA A 483 -2.23 28.98 6.99
N LEU A 484 -1.08 28.30 6.75
CA LEU A 484 -0.18 28.59 5.62
C LEU A 484 -0.77 28.20 4.26
N ILE A 485 -1.75 27.27 4.26
CA ILE A 485 -2.59 27.00 3.10
C ILE A 485 -3.52 28.21 2.99
N GLY A 486 -3.06 29.27 2.35
CA GLY A 486 -3.76 30.55 2.33
C GLY A 486 -5.17 30.43 1.75
N ARG A 487 -6.10 31.29 2.23
CA ARG A 487 -7.49 31.37 1.74
C ARG A 487 -7.56 31.42 0.19
N ARG A 488 -6.56 32.00 -0.48
CA ARG A 488 -6.47 32.07 -1.94
C ARG A 488 -6.24 30.70 -2.61
N ASP A 489 -5.50 29.80 -1.97
CA ASP A 489 -5.24 28.47 -2.53
C ASP A 489 -6.45 27.56 -2.40
N LEU A 490 -7.16 27.66 -1.27
CA LEU A 490 -8.48 27.03 -1.06
C LEU A 490 -9.54 27.58 -2.03
N GLN A 491 -9.56 28.91 -2.25
CA GLN A 491 -10.46 29.52 -3.22
C GLN A 491 -10.16 29.07 -4.64
N SER A 492 -8.88 28.94 -5.02
CA SER A 492 -8.51 28.44 -6.36
C SER A 492 -8.98 27.00 -6.56
N ALA A 493 -8.84 26.12 -5.55
CA ALA A 493 -9.35 24.76 -5.61
C ALA A 493 -10.89 24.71 -5.67
N LEU A 494 -11.57 25.57 -4.91
CA LEU A 494 -13.04 25.68 -4.91
C LEU A 494 -13.59 26.24 -6.23
N ILE A 495 -12.89 27.17 -6.87
CA ILE A 495 -13.26 27.70 -8.19
C ILE A 495 -13.22 26.61 -9.25
N VAL A 496 -12.21 25.73 -9.22
CA VAL A 496 -12.11 24.57 -10.14
C VAL A 496 -13.28 23.61 -9.95
N ILE A 497 -13.61 23.30 -8.68
CA ILE A 497 -14.72 22.42 -8.35
C ILE A 497 -16.05 23.06 -8.77
N ARG A 498 -16.19 24.36 -8.63
CA ARG A 498 -17.40 25.12 -8.97
C ARG A 498 -17.57 25.30 -10.48
N LYS A 499 -16.50 25.62 -11.22
CA LYS A 499 -16.50 25.69 -12.68
C LYS A 499 -16.89 24.37 -13.36
N LYS A 500 -16.65 23.26 -12.69
CA LYS A 500 -17.04 21.92 -13.14
C LYS A 500 -18.50 21.57 -12.84
N ARG A 501 -19.16 22.31 -11.93
CA ARG A 501 -20.60 22.13 -11.58
C ARG A 501 -21.53 23.02 -12.38
N GLU A 502 -21.03 24.07 -13.01
CA GLU A 502 -21.82 24.87 -13.93
C GLU A 502 -21.87 24.17 -15.29
N PRO A 503 -23.05 23.75 -15.80
CA PRO A 503 -23.15 23.24 -17.17
C PRO A 503 -22.63 24.34 -18.08
N GLN A 504 -21.77 23.96 -19.03
CA GLN A 504 -21.40 24.88 -20.11
C GLN A 504 -22.70 25.37 -20.74
N ALA A 505 -23.12 26.58 -20.33
CA ALA A 505 -24.19 27.28 -21.03
C ALA A 505 -23.72 27.43 -22.47
N THR A 506 -24.35 26.68 -23.34
CA THR A 506 -24.23 26.73 -24.78
C THR A 506 -24.31 28.17 -25.27
N VAL A 507 -23.24 28.64 -25.90
CA VAL A 507 -23.28 29.72 -26.89
C VAL A 507 -23.51 29.07 -28.25
#